data_55be241e634535c7bb2d5903b921c2df
#
_entry.id   55be241e634535c7bb2d5903b921c2df
#
_cell.length_a   1.000
_cell.length_b   1.000
_cell.length_c   1.000
_cell.angle_alpha   90.00
_cell.angle_beta   90.00
_cell.angle_gamma   90.00
#
_symmetry.space_group_name_H-M   'P 1'
#
loop_
_entity.id
_entity.type
_entity.pdbx_description
1 polymer ?
#
loop_
_entity_poly.entity_id
_entity_poly.type
_entity_poly.pdbx_seq_one_letter_code
_entity_poly.pdbx_strand_id
1 'polypeptide(L)'
;YVIDQNIKVNVIDNIINAANSESTKRYMLEVWLKMVDAIVNTLDSESGGKTKALIDAKPANFVVSTETERLYYVDVFPPLLRDSDGLVYPYIESVFKRSKKLVSFNFGDIRGMITKMLALAQIEYPEQFPLLSTATLEALSTKLPDPIFRYIQEQVTNNFPDMKIFYSKDQVAAEITLDKLLGTT
;
A
#
# COMPACT_ATOMS: atom_id res chain seq x y z
N TYR A 1 -16.97 5.81 8.30
CA TYR A 1 -16.57 6.43 9.58
C TYR A 1 -16.38 7.92 9.32
N VAL A 2 -17.24 8.74 9.89
CA VAL A 2 -17.05 10.20 9.90
C VAL A 2 -16.02 10.48 10.99
N ILE A 3 -14.82 10.94 10.59
CA ILE A 3 -13.86 11.47 11.57
C ILE A 3 -14.52 12.71 12.16
N ASP A 4 -14.67 12.74 13.47
CA ASP A 4 -15.17 13.94 14.16
C ASP A 4 -14.30 15.13 13.72
N GLN A 5 -14.95 16.19 13.24
CA GLN A 5 -14.28 17.39 12.69
C GLN A 5 -13.35 18.08 13.69
N ASN A 6 -13.42 17.70 14.97
CA ASN A 6 -12.57 18.22 16.03
C ASN A 6 -11.28 17.42 16.28
N ILE A 7 -11.10 16.24 15.63
CA ILE A 7 -9.87 15.46 15.81
C ILE A 7 -8.75 16.06 14.97
N LYS A 8 -7.70 16.54 15.61
CA LYS A 8 -6.48 16.96 14.93
C LYS A 8 -5.74 15.74 14.41
N VAL A 9 -5.50 15.67 13.11
CA VAL A 9 -4.84 14.56 12.44
C VAL A 9 -3.68 15.01 11.59
N ASN A 10 -2.65 14.17 11.50
CA ASN A 10 -1.56 14.31 10.54
C ASN A 10 -1.63 13.20 9.52
N VAL A 11 -1.54 13.54 8.25
CA VAL A 11 -1.45 12.58 7.14
C VAL A 11 -0.06 11.94 7.16
N ILE A 12 0.02 10.62 6.99
CA ILE A 12 1.31 9.89 7.02
C ILE A 12 2.27 10.41 5.93
N ASP A 13 1.77 10.76 4.75
CA ASP A 13 2.56 11.39 3.69
C ASP A 13 3.33 12.63 4.20
N ASN A 14 2.68 13.49 4.97
CA ASN A 14 3.32 14.68 5.55
C ASN A 14 4.37 14.33 6.61
N ILE A 15 4.11 13.29 7.41
CA ILE A 15 5.06 12.82 8.43
C ILE A 15 6.33 12.28 7.77
N ILE A 16 6.20 11.53 6.69
CA ILE A 16 7.34 10.97 5.95
C ILE A 16 8.17 12.11 5.33
N ASN A 17 7.51 13.07 4.68
CA ASN A 17 8.18 14.20 4.04
C ASN A 17 8.89 15.14 5.04
N ALA A 18 8.44 15.18 6.28
CA ALA A 18 9.02 16.02 7.34
C ALA A 18 10.14 15.31 8.13
N ALA A 19 10.46 14.05 7.84
CA ALA A 19 11.39 13.23 8.61
C ALA A 19 12.86 13.53 8.26
N ASN A 20 13.40 14.60 8.83
CA ASN A 20 14.76 15.12 8.55
C ASN A 20 15.73 15.03 9.77
N SER A 21 15.25 14.70 10.96
CA SER A 21 16.04 14.51 12.18
C SER A 21 15.84 13.10 12.75
N GLU A 22 16.71 12.65 13.66
CA GLU A 22 16.60 11.33 14.28
C GLU A 22 15.26 11.14 15.01
N SER A 23 14.78 12.18 15.70
CA SER A 23 13.50 12.12 16.41
C SER A 23 12.31 12.03 15.43
N THR A 24 12.32 12.79 14.34
CA THR A 24 11.26 12.75 13.32
C THR A 24 11.30 11.46 12.50
N LYS A 25 12.48 10.90 12.22
CA LYS A 25 12.62 9.59 11.59
C LYS A 25 12.09 8.45 12.47
N ARG A 26 12.35 8.50 13.78
CA ARG A 26 11.80 7.51 14.73
C ARG A 26 10.27 7.56 14.73
N TYR A 27 9.68 8.74 14.84
CA TYR A 27 8.23 8.93 14.79
C TYR A 27 7.64 8.47 13.45
N MET A 28 8.28 8.81 12.34
CA MET A 28 7.91 8.33 11.01
C MET A 28 7.86 6.80 10.95
N LEU A 29 8.89 6.12 11.45
CA LEU A 29 8.93 4.65 11.48
C LEU A 29 7.82 4.06 12.34
N GLU A 30 7.58 4.63 13.50
CA GLU A 30 6.49 4.17 14.37
C GLU A 30 5.13 4.24 13.66
N VAL A 31 4.83 5.38 13.04
CA VAL A 31 3.58 5.59 12.33
C VAL A 31 3.48 4.71 11.08
N TRP A 32 4.58 4.57 10.35
CA TRP A 32 4.67 3.67 9.19
C TRP A 32 4.39 2.22 9.59
N LEU A 33 4.98 1.72 10.66
CA LEU A 33 4.76 0.37 11.13
C LEU A 33 3.33 0.15 11.64
N LYS A 34 2.70 1.15 12.26
CA LYS A 34 1.25 1.12 12.56
C LYS A 34 0.41 0.92 11.30
N MET A 35 0.78 1.57 10.18
CA MET A 35 0.11 1.39 8.89
C MET A 35 0.34 -0.01 8.33
N VAL A 36 1.56 -0.51 8.36
CA VAL A 36 1.89 -1.90 7.95
C VAL A 36 1.07 -2.90 8.76
N ASP A 37 0.98 -2.72 10.07
CA ASP A 37 0.20 -3.59 10.96
C ASP A 37 -1.29 -3.56 10.64
N ALA A 38 -1.83 -2.37 10.36
CA ALA A 38 -3.23 -2.23 9.95
C ALA A 38 -3.52 -3.01 8.65
N ILE A 39 -2.60 -2.99 7.68
CA ILE A 39 -2.72 -3.76 6.45
C ILE A 39 -2.61 -5.26 6.73
N VAL A 40 -1.63 -5.69 7.51
CA VAL A 40 -1.45 -7.12 7.87
C VAL A 40 -2.66 -7.65 8.62
N ASN A 41 -3.28 -6.86 9.50
CA ASN A 41 -4.48 -7.26 10.23
C ASN A 41 -5.73 -7.46 9.35
N THR A 42 -5.67 -7.06 8.07
CA THR A 42 -6.72 -7.42 7.10
C THR A 42 -6.59 -8.86 6.60
N LEU A 43 -5.46 -9.52 6.85
CA LEU A 43 -5.21 -10.89 6.40
C LEU A 43 -6.24 -11.85 7.01
N ASP A 44 -6.81 -12.67 6.18
CA ASP A 44 -7.59 -13.82 6.62
C ASP A 44 -6.65 -15.01 6.83
N SER A 45 -6.44 -15.39 8.09
CA SER A 45 -5.50 -16.43 8.49
C SER A 45 -5.83 -17.82 7.90
N GLU A 46 -7.09 -18.04 7.47
CA GLU A 46 -7.53 -19.33 6.95
C GLU A 46 -7.44 -19.42 5.42
N SER A 47 -7.10 -18.36 4.73
CA SER A 47 -7.31 -18.25 3.28
C SER A 47 -6.04 -18.22 2.41
N GLY A 48 -4.87 -18.49 2.99
CA GLY A 48 -3.62 -18.55 2.20
C GLY A 48 -3.16 -17.25 1.55
N GLY A 49 -3.56 -16.08 2.11
CA GLY A 49 -3.11 -14.76 1.66
C GLY A 49 -4.24 -13.82 1.26
N LYS A 50 -5.49 -14.30 1.21
CA LYS A 50 -6.66 -13.43 0.99
C LYS A 50 -6.84 -12.48 2.17
N THR A 51 -7.52 -11.38 1.92
CA THR A 51 -7.77 -10.35 2.93
C THR A 51 -9.26 -10.16 3.15
N LYS A 52 -9.64 -9.90 4.40
CA LYS A 52 -11.03 -9.57 4.78
C LYS A 52 -11.46 -8.21 4.26
N ALA A 53 -10.50 -7.32 4.07
CA ALA A 53 -10.70 -5.99 3.51
C ALA A 53 -9.52 -5.65 2.61
N LEU A 54 -9.80 -4.96 1.52
CA LEU A 54 -8.78 -4.44 0.64
C LEU A 54 -8.66 -2.94 0.89
N ILE A 55 -7.44 -2.54 1.16
CA ILE A 55 -7.08 -1.17 1.50
C ILE A 55 -6.21 -0.63 0.37
N ASP A 56 -6.51 0.56 -0.13
CA ASP A 56 -5.55 1.27 -0.98
C ASP A 56 -4.39 1.77 -0.11
N ALA A 57 -3.34 0.95 -0.06
CA ALA A 57 -2.22 1.09 0.84
C ALA A 57 -1.27 2.23 0.42
N LYS A 58 -1.81 3.45 0.37
CA LYS A 58 -1.04 4.68 0.16
C LYS A 58 -0.89 5.43 1.48
N PRO A 59 0.30 5.98 1.80
CA PRO A 59 0.49 6.80 2.99
C PRO A 59 -0.50 7.99 3.09
N ALA A 60 -0.89 8.57 1.95
CA ALA A 60 -1.87 9.66 1.90
C ALA A 60 -3.29 9.27 2.33
N ASN A 61 -3.62 7.96 2.32
CA ASN A 61 -4.93 7.44 2.73
C ASN A 61 -4.99 7.10 4.23
N PHE A 62 -3.92 7.37 4.97
CA PHE A 62 -3.87 7.14 6.40
C PHE A 62 -3.55 8.43 7.15
N VAL A 63 -4.21 8.59 8.28
CA VAL A 63 -3.98 9.71 9.19
C VAL A 63 -3.79 9.21 10.62
N VAL A 64 -2.98 9.93 11.38
CA VAL A 64 -2.76 9.68 12.81
C VAL A 64 -3.33 10.84 13.61
N SER A 65 -4.13 10.54 14.61
CA SER A 65 -4.58 11.53 15.58
C SER A 65 -3.38 12.03 16.41
N THR A 66 -3.22 13.35 16.50
CA THR A 66 -2.17 13.96 17.31
C THR A 66 -2.45 13.88 18.82
N GLU A 67 -3.68 13.57 19.20
CA GLU A 67 -4.10 13.51 20.61
C GLU A 67 -4.06 12.07 21.15
N THR A 68 -4.49 11.10 20.32
CA THR A 68 -4.65 9.70 20.75
C THR A 68 -3.65 8.74 20.10
N GLU A 69 -2.84 9.24 19.15
CA GLU A 69 -1.92 8.45 18.31
C GLU A 69 -2.58 7.30 17.55
N ARG A 70 -3.91 7.29 17.45
CA ARG A 70 -4.66 6.28 16.71
C ARG A 70 -4.52 6.52 15.22
N LEU A 71 -4.34 5.42 14.49
CA LEU A 71 -4.34 5.38 13.04
C LEU A 71 -5.78 5.25 12.52
N TYR A 72 -6.09 6.03 11.48
CA TYR A 72 -7.35 5.96 10.75
C TYR A 72 -7.08 5.83 9.26
N TYR A 73 -7.87 4.99 8.60
CA TYR A 73 -7.92 4.91 7.15
C TYR A 73 -9.03 5.82 6.66
N VAL A 74 -8.72 6.75 5.75
CA VAL A 74 -9.65 7.83 5.34
C VAL A 74 -10.11 7.75 3.89
N ASP A 75 -9.64 6.77 3.12
CA ASP A 75 -10.14 6.55 1.78
C ASP A 75 -11.51 5.87 1.83
N VAL A 76 -12.50 6.53 1.23
CA VAL A 76 -13.91 6.08 1.24
C VAL A 76 -14.22 5.17 0.05
N PHE A 77 -13.36 5.13 -0.96
CA PHE A 77 -13.56 4.31 -2.15
C PHE A 77 -12.85 2.96 -1.99
N PRO A 78 -13.59 1.84 -2.09
CA PRO A 78 -12.98 0.54 -2.04
C PRO A 78 -11.96 0.43 -3.20
N PRO A 79 -10.72 0.05 -2.93
CA PRO A 79 -9.69 -0.09 -3.96
C PRO A 79 -9.92 -1.27 -4.89
N LEU A 80 -11.02 -1.99 -4.70
CA LEU A 80 -11.37 -3.18 -5.47
C LEU A 80 -12.79 -3.11 -5.96
N LEU A 81 -12.92 -3.35 -7.26
CA LEU A 81 -14.20 -3.66 -7.88
C LEU A 81 -14.41 -5.18 -7.78
N ARG A 82 -15.57 -5.59 -7.23
CA ARG A 82 -16.08 -6.94 -7.43
C ARG A 82 -16.94 -6.94 -8.68
N ASP A 83 -16.69 -7.86 -9.57
CA ASP A 83 -17.64 -8.11 -10.65
C ASP A 83 -18.85 -8.93 -10.15
N SER A 84 -19.78 -9.20 -11.07
CA SER A 84 -20.98 -10.01 -10.81
C SER A 84 -20.67 -11.43 -10.35
N ASP A 85 -19.48 -11.95 -10.64
CA ASP A 85 -19.06 -13.31 -10.34
C ASP A 85 -18.24 -13.38 -9.03
N GLY A 86 -18.11 -12.25 -8.36
CA GLY A 86 -17.35 -12.13 -7.10
C GLY A 86 -15.84 -12.11 -7.29
N LEU A 87 -15.35 -12.07 -8.53
CA LEU A 87 -13.94 -11.86 -8.84
C LEU A 87 -13.55 -10.44 -8.44
N VAL A 88 -12.43 -10.36 -7.76
CA VAL A 88 -11.92 -9.11 -7.24
C VAL A 88 -10.86 -8.59 -8.21
N TYR A 89 -11.15 -7.48 -8.87
CA TYR A 89 -10.16 -6.79 -9.71
C TYR A 89 -9.42 -5.77 -8.85
N PRO A 90 -8.07 -5.77 -8.86
CA PRO A 90 -7.34 -4.69 -8.25
C PRO A 90 -7.71 -3.39 -8.96
N TYR A 91 -8.24 -2.43 -8.20
CA TYR A 91 -8.43 -1.09 -8.74
C TYR A 91 -7.05 -0.45 -8.92
N ILE A 92 -6.65 -0.36 -10.18
CA ILE A 92 -5.31 0.08 -10.58
C ILE A 92 -5.29 1.61 -10.62
N GLU A 93 -5.63 2.29 -9.55
CA GLU A 93 -5.51 3.73 -9.55
C GLU A 93 -4.73 4.23 -8.33
N SER A 94 -3.43 4.39 -8.53
CA SER A 94 -2.62 5.23 -7.67
C SER A 94 -2.05 6.34 -8.53
N VAL A 95 -2.81 7.43 -8.63
CA VAL A 95 -2.32 8.63 -9.31
C VAL A 95 -1.40 9.36 -8.36
N PHE A 96 -0.12 9.38 -8.68
CA PHE A 96 0.83 10.22 -7.96
C PHE A 96 0.70 11.65 -8.43
N LYS A 97 0.27 12.53 -7.54
CA LYS A 97 0.16 13.96 -7.84
C LYS A 97 1.51 14.58 -8.22
N ARG A 98 2.63 14.02 -7.70
CA ARG A 98 3.98 14.54 -7.98
C ARG A 98 4.64 13.94 -9.21
N SER A 99 4.50 12.66 -9.44
CA SER A 99 5.19 11.96 -10.53
C SER A 99 4.32 11.71 -11.76
N LYS A 100 3.00 11.93 -11.67
CA LYS A 100 2.01 11.60 -12.72
C LYS A 100 2.06 10.14 -13.19
N LYS A 101 2.56 9.24 -12.34
CA LYS A 101 2.66 7.81 -12.64
C LYS A 101 1.53 7.04 -11.97
N LEU A 102 1.04 6.04 -12.67
CA LEU A 102 0.10 5.06 -12.16
C LEU A 102 0.88 3.78 -11.91
N VAL A 103 0.76 3.21 -10.74
CA VAL A 103 1.46 1.97 -10.36
C VAL A 103 0.46 0.88 -10.07
N SER A 104 0.70 -0.28 -10.61
CA SER A 104 -0.14 -1.45 -10.44
C SER A 104 0.65 -2.70 -10.11
N PHE A 105 0.03 -3.58 -9.33
CA PHE A 105 0.41 -4.97 -9.14
C PHE A 105 -0.81 -5.86 -9.35
N ASN A 106 -0.62 -7.01 -9.96
CA ASN A 106 -1.69 -7.94 -10.36
C ASN A 106 -2.27 -8.78 -9.21
N PHE A 107 -1.99 -8.47 -7.94
CA PHE A 107 -2.51 -9.22 -6.81
C PHE A 107 -3.54 -8.40 -6.04
N GLY A 108 -4.76 -8.92 -5.98
CA GLY A 108 -5.82 -8.42 -5.10
C GLY A 108 -5.74 -8.99 -3.68
N ASP A 109 -4.53 -9.19 -3.14
CA ASP A 109 -4.29 -9.77 -1.83
C ASP A 109 -3.23 -8.97 -1.05
N ILE A 110 -2.82 -9.49 0.11
CA ILE A 110 -1.83 -8.85 0.98
C ILE A 110 -0.49 -8.62 0.28
N ARG A 111 -0.08 -9.50 -0.65
CA ARG A 111 1.15 -9.35 -1.43
C ARG A 111 1.10 -8.07 -2.25
N GLY A 112 0.03 -7.92 -3.04
CA GLY A 112 -0.18 -6.74 -3.89
C GLY A 112 -0.29 -5.45 -3.08
N MET A 113 -1.01 -5.46 -1.96
CA MET A 113 -1.16 -4.27 -1.12
C MET A 113 0.18 -3.79 -0.55
N ILE A 114 0.96 -4.68 0.04
CA ILE A 114 2.25 -4.30 0.66
C ILE A 114 3.30 -3.98 -0.40
N THR A 115 3.37 -4.76 -1.47
CA THR A 115 4.33 -4.51 -2.56
C THR A 115 4.06 -3.17 -3.22
N LYS A 116 2.78 -2.85 -3.49
CA LYS A 116 2.37 -1.54 -4.01
C LYS A 116 2.76 -0.42 -3.06
N MET A 117 2.47 -0.56 -1.77
CA MET A 117 2.84 0.43 -0.76
C MET A 117 4.35 0.71 -0.77
N LEU A 118 5.18 -0.33 -0.80
CA LEU A 118 6.64 -0.19 -0.82
C LEU A 118 7.15 0.40 -2.14
N ALA A 119 6.60 -0.01 -3.28
CA ALA A 119 6.96 0.57 -4.58
C ALA A 119 6.59 2.06 -4.65
N LEU A 120 5.44 2.43 -4.07
CA LEU A 120 5.02 3.81 -3.93
C LEU A 120 6.00 4.60 -3.07
N ALA A 121 6.39 4.03 -1.93
CA ALA A 121 7.36 4.67 -1.03
C ALA A 121 8.71 4.88 -1.72
N GLN A 122 9.17 3.95 -2.54
CA GLN A 122 10.40 4.10 -3.31
C GLN A 122 10.33 5.29 -4.29
N ILE A 123 9.17 5.50 -4.93
CA ILE A 123 8.99 6.56 -5.92
C ILE A 123 8.81 7.93 -5.25
N GLU A 124 8.03 7.99 -4.16
CA GLU A 124 7.64 9.24 -3.52
C GLU A 124 8.62 9.71 -2.44
N TYR A 125 9.29 8.77 -1.77
CA TYR A 125 10.18 9.03 -0.63
C TYR A 125 11.54 8.31 -0.80
N PRO A 126 12.28 8.53 -1.88
CA PRO A 126 13.48 7.78 -2.20
C PRO A 126 14.56 7.86 -1.11
N GLU A 127 14.64 8.97 -0.38
CA GLU A 127 15.59 9.14 0.72
C GLU A 127 15.22 8.33 1.98
N GLN A 128 13.93 8.18 2.26
CA GLN A 128 13.41 7.45 3.41
C GLN A 128 13.20 5.95 3.08
N PHE A 129 13.07 5.60 1.82
CA PHE A 129 12.74 4.25 1.37
C PHE A 129 13.63 3.14 1.93
N PRO A 130 14.97 3.27 1.98
CA PRO A 130 15.82 2.23 2.56
C PRO A 130 15.44 1.90 4.01
N LEU A 131 15.13 2.91 4.80
CA LEU A 131 14.73 2.76 6.19
C LEU A 131 13.33 2.15 6.31
N LEU A 132 12.36 2.65 5.52
CA LEU A 132 10.98 2.16 5.50
C LEU A 132 10.90 0.71 5.04
N SER A 133 11.62 0.34 3.97
CA SER A 133 11.61 -1.01 3.42
C SER A 133 12.26 -2.03 4.37
N THR A 134 13.39 -1.68 4.99
CA THR A 134 14.05 -2.53 5.99
C THR A 134 13.13 -2.79 7.17
N ALA A 135 12.59 -1.74 7.79
CA ALA A 135 11.68 -1.88 8.92
C ALA A 135 10.41 -2.67 8.58
N THR A 136 9.89 -2.50 7.35
CA THR A 136 8.75 -3.28 6.87
C THR A 136 9.09 -4.75 6.75
N LEU A 137 10.19 -5.11 6.09
CA LEU A 137 10.59 -6.51 5.92
C LEU A 137 10.87 -7.19 7.27
N GLU A 138 11.52 -6.50 8.20
CA GLU A 138 11.73 -7.02 9.57
C GLU A 138 10.39 -7.30 10.26
N ALA A 139 9.44 -6.36 10.23
CA ALA A 139 8.12 -6.54 10.83
C ALA A 139 7.32 -7.67 10.17
N LEU A 140 7.39 -7.82 8.86
CA LEU A 140 6.64 -8.82 8.10
C LEU A 140 7.20 -10.24 8.28
N SER A 141 8.50 -10.38 8.50
CA SER A 141 9.16 -11.69 8.65
C SER A 141 8.57 -12.58 9.75
N THR A 142 7.97 -11.96 10.78
CA THR A 142 7.35 -12.66 11.91
C THR A 142 5.81 -12.72 11.83
N LYS A 143 5.21 -12.00 10.88
CA LYS A 143 3.74 -11.82 10.83
C LYS A 143 3.09 -12.49 9.63
N LEU A 144 3.84 -12.72 8.57
CA LEU A 144 3.31 -13.30 7.35
C LEU A 144 3.77 -14.74 7.14
N PRO A 145 2.95 -15.59 6.50
CA PRO A 145 3.37 -16.88 5.99
C PRO A 145 4.59 -16.74 5.07
N ASP A 146 5.54 -17.69 5.20
CA ASP A 146 6.82 -17.68 4.47
C ASP A 146 6.70 -17.43 2.96
N PRO A 147 5.78 -18.06 2.20
CA PRO A 147 5.65 -17.80 0.76
C PRO A 147 5.24 -16.35 0.44
N ILE A 148 4.41 -15.74 1.28
CA ILE A 148 3.97 -14.35 1.10
C ILE A 148 5.11 -13.40 1.41
N PHE A 149 5.81 -13.64 2.52
CA PHE A 149 6.96 -12.84 2.92
C PHE A 149 8.06 -12.87 1.87
N ARG A 150 8.44 -14.08 1.39
CA ARG A 150 9.47 -14.23 0.35
C ARG A 150 9.14 -13.51 -0.94
N TYR A 151 7.89 -13.57 -1.38
CA TYR A 151 7.45 -12.80 -2.54
C TYR A 151 7.69 -11.30 -2.37
N ILE A 152 7.26 -10.73 -1.23
CA ILE A 152 7.44 -9.30 -0.96
C ILE A 152 8.94 -8.95 -0.87
N GLN A 153 9.73 -9.77 -0.20
CA GLN A 153 11.18 -9.59 -0.09
C GLN A 153 11.85 -9.61 -1.47
N GLU A 154 11.47 -10.53 -2.34
CA GLU A 154 11.99 -10.63 -3.71
C GLU A 154 11.63 -9.38 -4.53
N GLN A 155 10.39 -8.89 -4.42
CA GLN A 155 9.98 -7.66 -5.10
C GLN A 155 10.86 -6.46 -4.68
N VAL A 156 11.09 -6.29 -3.38
CA VAL A 156 11.95 -5.20 -2.86
C VAL A 156 13.39 -5.37 -3.33
N THR A 157 13.94 -6.58 -3.19
CA THR A 157 15.35 -6.87 -3.52
C THR A 157 15.65 -6.68 -5.01
N ASN A 158 14.71 -7.05 -5.88
CA ASN A 158 14.85 -6.97 -7.32
C ASN A 158 14.22 -5.71 -7.93
N ASN A 159 14.00 -4.69 -7.13
CA ASN A 159 13.47 -3.40 -7.56
C ASN A 159 12.09 -3.51 -8.22
N PHE A 160 11.19 -4.28 -7.61
CA PHE A 160 9.80 -4.45 -8.02
C PHE A 160 9.60 -4.91 -9.47
N PRO A 161 10.09 -6.11 -9.85
CA PRO A 161 10.00 -6.60 -11.22
C PRO A 161 8.55 -6.73 -11.74
N ASP A 162 7.58 -7.01 -10.86
CA ASP A 162 6.18 -7.15 -11.23
C ASP A 162 5.42 -5.82 -11.28
N MET A 163 6.11 -4.71 -10.99
CA MET A 163 5.51 -3.40 -11.03
C MET A 163 5.24 -2.94 -12.44
N LYS A 164 3.97 -2.65 -12.74
CA LYS A 164 3.57 -1.97 -13.97
C LYS A 164 3.44 -0.47 -13.70
N ILE A 165 4.08 0.34 -14.54
CA ILE A 165 4.02 1.80 -14.47
C ILE A 165 3.27 2.30 -15.71
N PHE A 166 2.23 3.08 -15.47
CA PHE A 166 1.43 3.70 -16.51
C PHE A 166 1.60 5.23 -16.45
N TYR A 167 1.51 5.87 -17.60
CA TYR A 167 1.61 7.32 -17.71
C TYR A 167 0.26 7.99 -17.99
N SER A 168 -0.78 7.21 -18.27
CA SER A 168 -2.14 7.69 -18.48
C SER A 168 -3.20 6.65 -18.10
N LYS A 169 -4.43 7.12 -17.85
CA LYS A 169 -5.59 6.24 -17.62
C LYS A 169 -5.95 5.39 -18.84
N ASP A 170 -5.71 5.89 -20.02
CA ASP A 170 -5.98 5.17 -21.27
C ASP A 170 -5.06 3.96 -21.42
N GLN A 171 -3.79 4.08 -21.00
CA GLN A 171 -2.86 2.95 -20.96
C GLN A 171 -3.33 1.87 -19.99
N VAL A 172 -3.82 2.27 -18.80
CA VAL A 172 -4.39 1.34 -17.82
C VAL A 172 -5.60 0.61 -18.39
N ALA A 173 -6.53 1.34 -19.02
CA ALA A 173 -7.72 0.76 -19.63
C ALA A 173 -7.39 -0.23 -20.77
N ALA A 174 -6.40 0.10 -21.58
CA ALA A 174 -5.93 -0.77 -22.67
C ALA A 174 -5.32 -2.07 -22.13
N GLU A 175 -4.50 -1.99 -21.10
CA GLU A 175 -3.87 -3.16 -20.45
C GLU A 175 -4.90 -4.07 -19.81
N ILE A 176 -5.86 -3.52 -19.04
CA ILE A 176 -6.94 -4.30 -18.43
C ILE A 176 -7.75 -5.04 -19.49
N THR A 177 -8.03 -4.37 -20.62
CA THR A 177 -8.76 -4.98 -21.74
C THR A 177 -7.97 -6.11 -22.36
N LEU A 178 -6.67 -5.94 -22.54
CA LEU A 178 -5.78 -6.95 -23.09
C LEU A 178 -5.68 -8.18 -22.14
N ASP A 179 -5.47 -7.97 -20.85
CA ASP A 179 -5.40 -9.04 -19.85
C ASP A 179 -6.69 -9.86 -19.82
N LYS A 180 -7.86 -9.20 -19.91
CA LYS A 180 -9.17 -9.89 -20.04
C LYS A 180 -9.29 -10.71 -21.31
N LEU A 181 -8.82 -10.18 -22.46
CA LEU A 181 -8.87 -10.89 -23.73
C LEU A 181 -7.93 -12.09 -23.77
N LEU A 182 -6.81 -12.02 -23.08
CA LEU A 182 -5.83 -13.10 -23.03
C LEU A 182 -6.14 -14.14 -21.94
N GLY A 183 -7.14 -13.90 -21.09
CA GLY A 183 -7.50 -14.82 -19.99
C GLY A 183 -6.40 -14.98 -18.94
N THR A 184 -5.56 -13.96 -18.76
CA THR A 184 -4.42 -13.95 -17.82
C THR A 184 -4.79 -13.42 -16.45
N THR A 185 -6.08 -13.19 -16.17
CA THR A 185 -6.64 -12.80 -14.86
C THR A 185 -7.45 -13.90 -14.23
#